data_4a452f1e40bfe4f07c2e1737756cc6f9
#
_entry.id   4a452f1e40bfe4f07c2e1737756cc6f9
#
_cell.length_a   1.000
_cell.length_b   1.000
_cell.length_c   1.000
_cell.angle_alpha   90.00
_cell.angle_beta   90.00
_cell.angle_gamma   90.00
#
_symmetry.space_group_name_H-M   'P 1'
#
loop_
_entity.id
_entity.type
_entity.pdbx_description
1 polymer ?
#
loop_
_entity_poly.entity_id
_entity_poly.type
_entity_poly.pdbx_seq_one_letter_code
_entity_poly.pdbx_strand_id
1 'polypeptide(L)'
;MNQEKIIVIDFGGQYNQLVARRVRECHVYCEIYSYRTPIEQIKAMNPKGIILTGGPNSVYEEGAATCSKELFEMGVPVLGLCYGAQLMSHVLGGHVCKAPVREYGKIEVTVDKTSKLFGDVSEKTICWMSHNDYIEKEAPGFRIVAHTPDCPVAAAECEEKKLYAIQFHPEVLHTPVSYTHLRAHETKA
;
A
#
# COMPACT_ATOMS: atom_id res chain seq x y z
N MET A 1 11.79 24.21 12.68
CA MET A 1 12.34 22.94 12.17
C MET A 1 11.24 22.27 11.39
N ASN A 2 11.45 22.00 10.10
CA ASN A 2 10.48 21.20 9.34
C ASN A 2 10.55 19.75 9.86
N GLN A 3 9.54 19.36 10.60
CA GLN A 3 9.42 17.98 11.09
C GLN A 3 9.21 17.06 9.88
N GLU A 4 10.07 16.06 9.73
CA GLU A 4 9.90 15.04 8.71
C GLU A 4 8.60 14.28 8.99
N LYS A 5 7.75 14.15 7.96
CA LYS A 5 6.45 13.53 8.14
C LYS A 5 6.07 12.57 7.03
N ILE A 6 5.33 11.54 7.41
CA ILE A 6 4.60 10.66 6.51
C ILE A 6 3.17 11.15 6.42
N ILE A 7 2.62 11.18 5.21
CA ILE A 7 1.20 11.49 4.98
C ILE A 7 0.46 10.18 4.74
N VAL A 8 -0.62 9.97 5.47
CA VAL A 8 -1.54 8.85 5.30
C VAL A 8 -2.79 9.38 4.60
N ILE A 9 -3.08 8.88 3.40
CA ILE A 9 -4.28 9.26 2.64
C ILE A 9 -5.40 8.27 2.93
N ASP A 10 -6.49 8.80 3.45
CA ASP A 10 -7.69 8.06 3.86
C ASP A 10 -8.66 7.91 2.68
N PHE A 11 -8.89 6.67 2.26
CA PHE A 11 -9.87 6.30 1.23
C PHE A 11 -11.20 5.74 1.80
N GLY A 12 -11.45 5.94 3.10
CA GLY A 12 -12.68 5.53 3.75
C GLY A 12 -12.69 4.10 4.32
N GLY A 13 -11.52 3.46 4.41
CA GLY A 13 -11.39 2.12 4.98
C GLY A 13 -11.52 2.09 6.50
N GLN A 14 -11.69 0.90 7.06
CA GLN A 14 -11.88 0.70 8.51
C GLN A 14 -10.60 0.88 9.32
N TYR A 15 -9.42 0.67 8.72
CA TYR A 15 -8.14 0.57 9.43
C TYR A 15 -7.22 1.79 9.26
N ASN A 16 -7.76 2.93 8.78
CA ASN A 16 -6.95 4.11 8.49
C ASN A 16 -6.25 4.67 9.75
N GLN A 17 -6.99 4.75 10.85
CA GLN A 17 -6.43 5.18 12.14
C GLN A 17 -5.39 4.16 12.67
N LEU A 18 -5.62 2.89 12.42
CA LEU A 18 -4.68 1.85 12.80
C LEU A 18 -3.36 1.95 12.01
N VAL A 19 -3.43 2.25 10.72
CA VAL A 19 -2.23 2.52 9.89
C VAL A 19 -1.41 3.66 10.51
N ALA A 20 -2.04 4.81 10.78
CA ALA A 20 -1.36 5.95 11.39
C ALA A 20 -0.78 5.61 12.78
N ARG A 21 -1.50 4.83 13.57
CA ARG A 21 -1.02 4.36 14.87
C ARG A 21 0.24 3.51 14.72
N ARG A 22 0.25 2.56 13.76
CA ARG A 22 1.43 1.71 13.52
C ARG A 22 2.65 2.53 13.08
N VAL A 23 2.45 3.53 12.22
CA VAL A 23 3.53 4.44 11.83
C VAL A 23 4.11 5.16 13.06
N ARG A 24 3.25 5.69 13.93
CA ARG A 24 3.69 6.36 15.17
C ARG A 24 4.39 5.42 16.15
N GLU A 25 3.97 4.17 16.23
CA GLU A 25 4.65 3.14 17.04
C GLU A 25 6.07 2.84 16.54
N CYS A 26 6.35 3.12 15.26
CA CYS A 26 7.70 3.09 14.70
C CYS A 26 8.51 4.37 14.97
N HIS A 27 8.01 5.28 15.80
CA HIS A 27 8.62 6.58 16.13
C HIS A 27 8.68 7.56 14.96
N VAL A 28 7.77 7.42 14.00
CA VAL A 28 7.65 8.29 12.84
C VAL A 28 6.41 9.18 12.98
N TYR A 29 6.59 10.46 12.75
CA TYR A 29 5.46 11.40 12.74
C TYR A 29 4.63 11.24 11.47
N CYS A 30 3.31 11.16 11.61
CA CYS A 30 2.39 11.09 10.48
C CYS A 30 1.12 11.90 10.71
N GLU A 31 0.54 12.35 9.61
CA GLU A 31 -0.75 13.04 9.57
C GLU A 31 -1.67 12.32 8.59
N ILE A 32 -2.97 12.30 8.90
CA ILE A 32 -4.01 11.70 8.05
C ILE A 32 -4.72 12.81 7.28
N TYR A 33 -4.85 12.64 5.97
CA TYR A 33 -5.60 13.51 5.07
C TYR A 33 -6.60 12.73 4.24
N SER A 34 -7.73 13.34 3.93
CA SER A 34 -8.71 12.75 3.02
C SER A 34 -8.13 12.62 1.60
N TYR A 35 -8.58 11.60 0.87
CA TYR A 35 -8.25 11.43 -0.56
C TYR A 35 -8.69 12.64 -1.41
N ARG A 36 -9.60 13.46 -0.91
CA ARG A 36 -10.07 14.69 -1.56
C ARG A 36 -9.10 15.87 -1.41
N THR A 37 -8.05 15.73 -0.62
CA THR A 37 -7.04 16.77 -0.45
C THR A 37 -6.37 17.08 -1.79
N PRO A 38 -6.34 18.35 -2.23
CA PRO A 38 -5.71 18.71 -3.49
C PRO A 38 -4.23 18.31 -3.54
N ILE A 39 -3.76 17.86 -4.71
CA ILE A 39 -2.36 17.44 -4.89
C ILE A 39 -1.38 18.56 -4.57
N GLU A 40 -1.72 19.81 -4.88
CA GLU A 40 -0.87 20.97 -4.58
C GLU A 40 -0.67 21.17 -3.09
N GLN A 41 -1.69 20.89 -2.27
CA GLN A 41 -1.57 20.92 -0.82
C GLN A 41 -0.64 19.81 -0.31
N ILE A 42 -0.74 18.61 -0.87
CA ILE A 42 0.15 17.49 -0.53
C ILE A 42 1.59 17.82 -0.88
N LYS A 43 1.83 18.37 -2.07
CA LYS A 43 3.17 18.82 -2.49
C LYS A 43 3.73 19.89 -1.58
N ALA A 44 2.91 20.87 -1.17
CA ALA A 44 3.30 21.95 -0.28
C ALA A 44 3.73 21.46 1.12
N MET A 45 3.19 20.35 1.59
CA MET A 45 3.57 19.73 2.85
C MET A 45 4.94 19.06 2.83
N ASN A 46 5.51 18.86 1.65
CA ASN A 46 6.83 18.22 1.45
C ASN A 46 7.00 16.92 2.25
N PRO A 47 6.12 15.90 2.08
CA PRO A 47 6.19 14.67 2.85
C PRO A 47 7.43 13.85 2.52
N LYS A 48 7.93 13.09 3.48
CA LYS A 48 9.02 12.13 3.28
C LYS A 48 8.54 10.80 2.72
N GLY A 49 7.27 10.53 2.82
CA GLY A 49 6.60 9.36 2.26
C GLY A 49 5.09 9.51 2.33
N ILE A 50 4.40 8.70 1.55
CA ILE A 50 2.94 8.68 1.48
C ILE A 50 2.45 7.25 1.61
N ILE A 51 1.42 7.04 2.43
CA ILE A 51 0.72 5.76 2.55
C ILE A 51 -0.71 5.94 2.05
N LEU A 52 -1.11 5.10 1.10
CA LEU A 52 -2.49 5.03 0.61
C LEU A 52 -3.18 3.88 1.34
N THR A 53 -4.24 4.16 2.06
CA THR A 53 -4.93 3.17 2.89
C THR A 53 -5.91 2.32 2.09
N GLY A 54 -6.56 1.38 2.77
CA GLY A 54 -7.69 0.64 2.25
C GLY A 54 -8.94 1.51 2.05
N GLY A 55 -9.88 1.01 1.28
CA GLY A 55 -11.16 1.65 1.02
C GLY A 55 -12.25 0.62 0.72
N PRO A 56 -13.54 1.01 0.81
CA PRO A 56 -14.66 0.08 0.70
C PRO A 56 -15.05 -0.28 -0.73
N ASN A 57 -14.62 0.50 -1.72
CA ASN A 57 -15.10 0.42 -3.10
C ASN A 57 -14.13 -0.34 -4.01
N SER A 58 -14.58 -0.63 -5.24
CA SER A 58 -13.70 -1.08 -6.31
C SER A 58 -13.14 0.12 -7.08
N VAL A 59 -11.85 0.08 -7.42
CA VAL A 59 -11.16 1.23 -8.06
C VAL A 59 -11.69 1.56 -9.45
N TYR A 60 -12.35 0.60 -10.12
CA TYR A 60 -12.93 0.75 -11.45
C TYR A 60 -14.40 1.17 -11.43
N GLU A 61 -15.03 1.32 -10.24
CA GLU A 61 -16.41 1.80 -10.13
C GLU A 61 -16.50 3.30 -10.39
N GLU A 62 -17.60 3.72 -10.99
CA GLU A 62 -17.89 5.14 -11.18
C GLU A 62 -18.02 5.85 -9.82
N GLY A 63 -17.33 6.99 -9.68
CA GLY A 63 -17.33 7.74 -8.41
C GLY A 63 -16.44 7.14 -7.31
N ALA A 64 -15.66 6.10 -7.60
CA ALA A 64 -14.70 5.54 -6.65
C ALA A 64 -13.70 6.59 -6.18
N ALA A 65 -13.29 6.50 -4.92
CA ALA A 65 -12.26 7.36 -4.37
C ALA A 65 -10.95 7.19 -5.15
N THR A 66 -10.37 8.27 -5.62
CA THR A 66 -9.18 8.26 -6.47
C THR A 66 -8.17 9.31 -6.02
N CYS A 67 -7.00 9.30 -6.63
CA CYS A 67 -5.97 10.31 -6.43
C CYS A 67 -5.36 10.74 -7.77
N SER A 68 -4.68 11.87 -7.78
CA SER A 68 -3.95 12.34 -8.96
C SER A 68 -2.77 11.41 -9.26
N LYS A 69 -2.53 11.13 -10.54
CA LYS A 69 -1.34 10.44 -11.01
C LYS A 69 -0.05 11.14 -10.59
N GLU A 70 -0.08 12.46 -10.46
CA GLU A 70 1.05 13.28 -10.01
C GLU A 70 1.57 12.87 -8.63
N LEU A 71 0.71 12.28 -7.78
CA LEU A 71 1.13 11.78 -6.47
C LEU A 71 2.23 10.72 -6.60
N PHE A 72 2.16 9.88 -7.62
CA PHE A 72 3.17 8.84 -7.91
C PHE A 72 4.41 9.38 -8.63
N GLU A 73 4.38 10.62 -9.07
CA GLU A 73 5.45 11.28 -9.80
C GLU A 73 6.23 12.29 -8.94
N MET A 74 5.88 12.41 -7.66
CA MET A 74 6.53 13.34 -6.72
C MET A 74 7.97 12.96 -6.34
N GLY A 75 8.41 11.73 -6.64
CA GLY A 75 9.75 11.24 -6.28
C GLY A 75 9.89 10.86 -4.79
N VAL A 76 8.82 10.88 -4.02
CA VAL A 76 8.79 10.39 -2.65
C VAL A 76 8.29 8.94 -2.61
N PRO A 77 8.71 8.13 -1.62
CA PRO A 77 8.19 6.77 -1.47
C PRO A 77 6.67 6.77 -1.25
N VAL A 78 5.97 5.90 -1.97
CA VAL A 78 4.52 5.69 -1.82
C VAL A 78 4.25 4.23 -1.56
N LEU A 79 3.54 3.93 -0.49
CA LEU A 79 3.06 2.59 -0.13
C LEU A 79 1.55 2.54 -0.25
N GLY A 80 1.02 1.71 -1.15
CA GLY A 80 -0.40 1.42 -1.25
C GLY A 80 -0.75 0.14 -0.49
N LEU A 81 -1.79 0.19 0.34
CA LEU A 81 -2.31 -0.92 1.12
C LEU A 81 -3.72 -1.29 0.65
N CYS A 82 -3.95 -2.54 0.29
CA CYS A 82 -5.24 -3.07 -0.16
C CYS A 82 -5.84 -2.22 -1.29
N TYR A 83 -6.90 -1.43 -1.04
CA TYR A 83 -7.46 -0.50 -2.00
C TYR A 83 -6.41 0.46 -2.57
N GLY A 84 -5.52 0.99 -1.72
CA GLY A 84 -4.44 1.88 -2.16
C GLY A 84 -3.45 1.21 -3.12
N ALA A 85 -3.17 -0.08 -2.94
CA ALA A 85 -2.36 -0.87 -3.87
C ALA A 85 -3.08 -1.07 -5.21
N GLN A 86 -4.36 -1.38 -5.17
CA GLN A 86 -5.20 -1.53 -6.37
C GLN A 86 -5.30 -0.21 -7.13
N LEU A 87 -5.52 0.91 -6.42
CA LEU A 87 -5.60 2.24 -7.02
C LEU A 87 -4.29 2.63 -7.70
N MET A 88 -3.15 2.41 -7.05
CA MET A 88 -1.83 2.65 -7.63
C MET A 88 -1.67 1.87 -8.95
N SER A 89 -1.99 0.59 -8.93
CA SER A 89 -1.91 -0.26 -10.14
C SER A 89 -2.87 0.21 -11.23
N HIS A 90 -4.10 0.56 -10.88
CA HIS A 90 -5.12 1.04 -11.82
C HIS A 90 -4.72 2.35 -12.49
N VAL A 91 -4.26 3.33 -11.71
CA VAL A 91 -3.83 4.65 -12.22
C VAL A 91 -2.59 4.54 -13.11
N LEU A 92 -1.70 3.60 -12.80
CA LEU A 92 -0.43 3.43 -13.52
C LEU A 92 -0.46 2.41 -14.66
N GLY A 93 -1.64 1.90 -15.02
CA GLY A 93 -1.85 1.08 -16.21
C GLY A 93 -1.82 -0.44 -15.97
N GLY A 94 -1.88 -0.89 -14.72
CA GLY A 94 -2.12 -2.28 -14.36
C GLY A 94 -3.60 -2.64 -14.51
N HIS A 95 -3.93 -3.91 -14.29
CA HIS A 95 -5.31 -4.40 -14.37
C HIS A 95 -5.81 -4.87 -13.02
N VAL A 96 -6.90 -4.29 -12.56
CA VAL A 96 -7.62 -4.65 -11.33
C VAL A 96 -9.00 -5.15 -11.70
N CYS A 97 -9.38 -6.29 -11.18
CA CYS A 97 -10.70 -6.88 -11.42
C CYS A 97 -11.19 -7.66 -10.20
N LYS A 98 -12.41 -8.13 -10.29
CA LYS A 98 -13.00 -8.99 -9.26
C LYS A 98 -12.25 -10.32 -9.19
N ALA A 99 -11.79 -10.68 -8.01
CA ALA A 99 -11.07 -11.93 -7.81
C ALA A 99 -12.02 -13.15 -8.01
N PRO A 100 -11.57 -14.19 -8.75
CA PRO A 100 -12.31 -15.45 -8.86
C PRO A 100 -12.53 -16.10 -7.50
N VAL A 101 -11.52 -16.04 -6.65
CA VAL A 101 -11.56 -16.50 -5.26
C VAL A 101 -11.28 -15.32 -4.34
N ARG A 102 -12.19 -15.06 -3.42
CA ARG A 102 -12.02 -14.00 -2.42
C ARG A 102 -11.15 -14.51 -1.28
N GLU A 103 -10.25 -13.68 -0.81
CA GLU A 103 -9.41 -14.03 0.33
C GLU A 103 -9.78 -13.18 1.54
N TYR A 104 -10.14 -13.86 2.63
CA TYR A 104 -10.47 -13.24 3.92
C TYR A 104 -9.78 -13.98 5.05
N GLY A 105 -9.20 -13.22 5.97
CA GLY A 105 -8.55 -13.76 7.15
C GLY A 105 -7.06 -14.03 6.95
N LYS A 106 -6.56 -15.03 7.64
CA LYS A 106 -5.14 -15.41 7.65
C LYS A 106 -4.82 -16.27 6.43
N ILE A 107 -4.01 -15.73 5.54
CA ILE A 107 -3.58 -16.41 4.31
C ILE A 107 -2.06 -16.51 4.29
N GLU A 108 -1.54 -17.67 3.89
CA GLU A 108 -0.10 -17.83 3.65
C GLU A 108 0.28 -17.13 2.35
N VAL A 109 1.25 -16.23 2.45
CA VAL A 109 1.80 -15.46 1.34
C VAL A 109 3.26 -15.86 1.13
N THR A 110 3.62 -16.12 -0.11
CA THR A 110 5.02 -16.34 -0.52
C THR A 110 5.60 -15.00 -0.95
N VAL A 111 6.74 -14.62 -0.38
CA VAL A 111 7.41 -13.34 -0.64
C VAL A 111 8.78 -13.54 -1.26
N ASP A 112 9.17 -12.61 -2.12
CA ASP A 112 10.50 -12.53 -2.69
C ASP A 112 11.43 -11.81 -1.70
N LYS A 113 12.38 -12.54 -1.15
CA LYS A 113 13.35 -12.05 -0.17
C LYS A 113 14.33 -11.00 -0.73
N THR A 114 14.42 -10.86 -2.05
CA THR A 114 15.24 -9.81 -2.68
C THR A 114 14.56 -8.45 -2.64
N SER A 115 13.23 -8.42 -2.39
CA SER A 115 12.51 -7.18 -2.19
C SER A 115 12.93 -6.50 -0.88
N LYS A 116 13.11 -5.20 -0.94
CA LYS A 116 13.36 -4.37 0.25
C LYS A 116 12.21 -4.40 1.26
N LEU A 117 10.99 -4.69 0.82
CA LEU A 117 9.84 -4.83 1.71
C LEU A 117 9.95 -6.07 2.60
N PHE A 118 10.58 -7.13 2.13
CA PHE A 118 10.51 -8.46 2.72
C PHE A 118 11.86 -9.06 3.14
N GLY A 119 12.93 -8.27 3.15
CA GLY A 119 14.27 -8.74 3.50
C GLY A 119 14.35 -9.48 4.84
N ASP A 120 13.63 -8.97 5.84
CA ASP A 120 13.59 -9.51 7.21
C ASP A 120 12.39 -10.44 7.46
N VAL A 121 11.60 -10.74 6.44
CA VAL A 121 10.41 -11.58 6.51
C VAL A 121 10.74 -13.00 6.02
N SER A 122 10.15 -14.03 6.62
CA SER A 122 10.28 -15.40 6.11
C SER A 122 9.67 -15.51 4.71
N GLU A 123 10.27 -16.34 3.84
CA GLU A 123 9.79 -16.56 2.47
C GLU A 123 8.30 -16.92 2.41
N LYS A 124 7.83 -17.67 3.40
CA LYS A 124 6.41 -17.91 3.63
C LYS A 124 5.99 -17.26 4.93
N THR A 125 4.98 -16.43 4.87
CA THR A 125 4.45 -15.70 6.02
C THR A 125 2.94 -15.66 5.99
N ILE A 126 2.31 -15.48 7.15
CA ILE A 126 0.86 -15.35 7.24
C ILE A 126 0.51 -13.87 7.24
N CYS A 127 -0.38 -13.47 6.34
CA CYS A 127 -0.88 -12.12 6.25
C CYS A 127 -2.39 -12.07 6.36
N TRP A 128 -2.93 -10.93 6.80
CA TRP A 128 -4.37 -10.69 6.83
C TRP A 128 -4.83 -10.17 5.48
N MET A 129 -5.66 -10.97 4.82
CA MET A 129 -6.33 -10.60 3.58
C MET A 129 -7.77 -10.19 3.87
N SER A 130 -8.26 -9.20 3.13
CA SER A 130 -9.66 -8.76 3.16
C SER A 130 -9.96 -8.04 1.85
N HIS A 131 -10.18 -8.80 0.77
CA HIS A 131 -10.43 -8.23 -0.54
C HIS A 131 -11.39 -9.06 -1.40
N ASN A 132 -12.21 -8.35 -2.16
CA ASN A 132 -13.05 -8.91 -3.23
C ASN A 132 -12.39 -8.78 -4.60
N ASP A 133 -11.67 -7.71 -4.80
CA ASP A 133 -10.91 -7.40 -6.01
C ASP A 133 -9.44 -7.69 -5.79
N TYR A 134 -8.72 -7.92 -6.87
CA TYR A 134 -7.30 -8.14 -6.82
C TYR A 134 -6.61 -7.49 -8.04
N ILE A 135 -5.30 -7.32 -7.94
CA ILE A 135 -4.48 -6.92 -9.07
C ILE A 135 -4.22 -8.19 -9.89
N GLU A 136 -4.84 -8.29 -11.07
CA GLU A 136 -4.63 -9.41 -11.98
C GLU A 136 -3.31 -9.27 -12.71
N LYS A 137 -2.95 -8.03 -13.09
CA LYS A 137 -1.72 -7.72 -13.77
C LYS A 137 -1.11 -6.45 -13.19
N GLU A 138 0.15 -6.53 -12.85
CA GLU A 138 0.94 -5.40 -12.36
C GLU A 138 1.04 -4.26 -13.38
N ALA A 139 1.19 -3.04 -12.89
CA ALA A 139 1.44 -1.88 -13.74
C ALA A 139 2.80 -1.97 -14.44
N PRO A 140 2.96 -1.34 -15.63
CA PRO A 140 4.25 -1.30 -16.32
C PRO A 140 5.39 -0.80 -15.42
N GLY A 141 6.52 -1.49 -15.43
CA GLY A 141 7.68 -1.17 -14.61
C GLY A 141 7.67 -1.74 -13.20
N PHE A 142 6.57 -2.36 -12.78
CA PHE A 142 6.48 -3.05 -11.49
C PHE A 142 6.99 -4.48 -11.59
N ARG A 143 7.54 -4.97 -10.48
CA ARG A 143 7.95 -6.36 -10.26
C ARG A 143 7.05 -6.97 -9.19
N ILE A 144 6.49 -8.15 -9.46
CA ILE A 144 5.73 -8.91 -8.45
C ILE A 144 6.71 -9.45 -7.41
N VAL A 145 6.45 -9.18 -6.14
CA VAL A 145 7.32 -9.57 -5.01
C VAL A 145 6.61 -10.40 -3.94
N ALA A 146 5.31 -10.64 -4.10
CA ALA A 146 4.57 -11.59 -3.27
C ALA A 146 3.33 -12.11 -4.02
N HIS A 147 2.94 -13.33 -3.70
CA HIS A 147 1.75 -13.97 -4.27
C HIS A 147 1.15 -15.00 -3.30
N THR A 148 -0.11 -15.34 -3.56
CA THR A 148 -0.78 -16.52 -3.00
C THR A 148 -1.26 -17.41 -4.15
N PRO A 149 -1.76 -18.64 -3.88
CA PRO A 149 -2.35 -19.46 -4.95
C PRO A 149 -3.51 -18.77 -5.70
N ASP A 150 -4.26 -17.90 -5.01
CA ASP A 150 -5.46 -17.24 -5.56
C ASP A 150 -5.26 -15.74 -5.86
N CYS A 151 -4.15 -15.17 -5.46
CA CYS A 151 -3.80 -13.77 -5.69
C CYS A 151 -2.41 -13.66 -6.33
N PRO A 152 -2.34 -13.44 -7.66
CA PRO A 152 -1.07 -13.42 -8.38
C PRO A 152 -0.17 -12.23 -8.00
N VAL A 153 -0.77 -11.13 -7.56
CA VAL A 153 -0.06 -9.92 -7.14
C VAL A 153 -0.48 -9.56 -5.72
N ALA A 154 0.08 -10.27 -4.74
CA ALA A 154 -0.11 -9.93 -3.33
C ALA A 154 0.79 -8.75 -2.92
N ALA A 155 1.90 -8.54 -3.60
CA ALA A 155 2.70 -7.32 -3.52
C ALA A 155 3.48 -7.12 -4.83
N ALA A 156 3.70 -5.86 -5.17
CA ALA A 156 4.51 -5.45 -6.32
C ALA A 156 5.28 -4.16 -5.98
N GLU A 157 6.40 -3.95 -6.64
CA GLU A 157 7.22 -2.76 -6.43
C GLU A 157 7.82 -2.22 -7.72
N CYS A 158 8.03 -0.91 -7.75
CA CYS A 158 8.85 -0.21 -8.74
C CYS A 158 9.89 0.60 -7.98
N GLU A 159 11.05 0.03 -7.72
CA GLU A 159 12.10 0.66 -6.91
C GLU A 159 12.61 1.96 -7.52
N GLU A 160 12.71 2.03 -8.85
CA GLU A 160 13.13 3.23 -9.57
C GLU A 160 12.26 4.44 -9.22
N LYS A 161 10.95 4.23 -9.12
CA LYS A 161 9.97 5.27 -8.77
C LYS A 161 9.64 5.31 -7.28
N LYS A 162 10.20 4.43 -6.48
CA LYS A 162 9.92 4.27 -5.04
C LYS A 162 8.44 3.99 -4.75
N LEU A 163 7.81 3.15 -5.57
CA LEU A 163 6.40 2.79 -5.45
C LEU A 163 6.27 1.34 -4.99
N TYR A 164 5.41 1.13 -3.99
CA TYR A 164 5.21 -0.17 -3.34
C TYR A 164 3.72 -0.43 -3.16
N ALA A 165 3.25 -1.60 -3.58
CA ALA A 165 1.86 -2.01 -3.50
C ALA A 165 1.75 -3.32 -2.73
N ILE A 166 0.90 -3.34 -1.70
CA ILE A 166 0.66 -4.51 -0.85
C ILE A 166 -0.85 -4.76 -0.77
N GLN A 167 -1.31 -5.94 -1.16
CA GLN A 167 -2.72 -6.31 -1.15
C GLN A 167 -3.24 -6.59 0.26
N PHE A 168 -2.41 -7.14 1.13
CA PHE A 168 -2.78 -7.48 2.51
C PHE A 168 -2.69 -6.28 3.45
N HIS A 169 -3.15 -6.47 4.69
CA HIS A 169 -3.20 -5.45 5.74
C HIS A 169 -2.06 -5.66 6.76
N PRO A 170 -0.89 -5.02 6.57
CA PRO A 170 0.22 -5.16 7.52
C PRO A 170 -0.03 -4.47 8.87
N GLU A 171 -1.00 -3.54 8.91
CA GLU A 171 -1.38 -2.81 10.12
C GLU A 171 -2.17 -3.66 11.12
N VAL A 172 -2.79 -4.75 10.67
CA VAL A 172 -3.60 -5.64 11.53
C VAL A 172 -2.71 -6.57 12.34
N LEU A 173 -2.99 -6.73 13.63
CA LEU A 173 -2.20 -7.57 14.55
C LEU A 173 -2.11 -9.05 14.15
N HIS A 174 -3.01 -9.50 13.29
CA HIS A 174 -3.00 -10.86 12.77
C HIS A 174 -1.99 -11.12 11.66
N THR A 175 -1.34 -10.06 11.15
CA THR A 175 -0.21 -10.18 10.24
C THR A 175 1.08 -10.22 11.04
N PRO A 176 1.77 -11.37 11.18
CA PRO A 176 3.10 -11.41 11.76
C PRO A 176 4.00 -10.43 11.00
N VAL A 177 4.95 -9.82 11.66
CA VAL A 177 5.89 -8.86 11.03
C VAL A 177 5.26 -7.58 10.46
N SER A 178 4.05 -7.22 10.90
CA SER A 178 3.40 -5.97 10.47
C SER A 178 4.30 -4.74 10.64
N TYR A 179 5.04 -4.70 11.73
CA TYR A 179 6.01 -3.63 11.98
C TYR A 179 7.20 -3.64 11.00
N THR A 180 7.65 -4.81 10.59
CA THR A 180 8.76 -4.95 9.66
C THR A 180 8.41 -4.37 8.29
N HIS A 181 7.20 -4.64 7.80
CA HIS A 181 6.70 -4.09 6.53
C HIS A 181 6.66 -2.57 6.55
N LEU A 182 6.11 -1.98 7.61
CA LEU A 182 6.02 -0.52 7.75
C LEU A 182 7.41 0.12 7.91
N ARG A 183 8.28 -0.47 8.73
CA ARG A 183 9.65 0.01 8.91
C ARG A 183 10.48 -0.03 7.64
N ALA A 184 10.36 -1.09 6.83
CA ALA A 184 11.08 -1.20 5.57
C ALA A 184 10.75 -0.05 4.62
N HIS A 185 9.53 0.49 4.68
CA HIS A 185 9.14 1.67 3.92
C HIS A 185 9.74 2.96 4.48
N GLU A 186 9.78 3.11 5.80
CA GLU A 186 10.20 4.33 6.49
C GLU A 186 11.71 4.55 6.47
N THR A 187 12.50 3.50 6.67
CA THR A 187 13.96 3.59 6.76
C THR A 187 14.66 3.89 5.44
N LYS A 188 13.93 3.90 4.33
CA LYS A 188 14.47 4.11 2.98
C LYS A 188 13.99 5.42 2.32
N ALA A 189 13.28 6.22 3.07
CA ALA A 189 12.85 7.55 2.64
C ALA A 189 13.96 8.62 2.75
#